data_87b181a2a83846c6f61818f3559ebba7
#
_entry.id   87b181a2a83846c6f61818f3559ebba7
#
_cell.length_a   1.000
_cell.length_b   1.000
_cell.length_c   1.000
_cell.angle_alpha   90.00
_cell.angle_beta   90.00
_cell.angle_gamma   90.00
#
_symmetry.space_group_name_H-M   'P 1'
#
loop_
_entity.id
_entity.type
_entity.pdbx_description
1 polymer ?
#
loop_
_entity_poly.entity_id
_entity_poly.type
_entity_poly.pdbx_seq_one_letter_code
_entity_poly.pdbx_strand_id
1 'polypeptide(L)'
;QLMLNQGTYGGERYLSLETSRLFTQSKSPTCRRGLGFDKPVIGNPKASPCGALAPASVYGHTGFTGTCFWIDPDNQLIYIFLSNRVNPSRANNKLGSLDIRTRIQDAIYKAIDRKSQKDS
;
A
#
# COMPACT_ATOMS: atom_id res chain seq x y z
N GLN A 1 9.41 3.88 6.65
CA GLN A 1 9.26 4.45 8.00
C GLN A 1 9.07 5.97 7.96
N LEU A 2 9.94 6.72 7.23
CA LEU A 2 9.82 8.18 7.10
C LEU A 2 8.39 8.62 6.69
N MET A 3 7.83 7.98 5.69
CA MET A 3 6.47 8.33 5.20
C MET A 3 5.38 7.88 6.17
N LEU A 4 5.51 6.72 6.82
CA LEU A 4 4.59 6.28 7.86
C LEU A 4 4.54 7.30 9.03
N ASN A 5 5.69 7.85 9.39
CA ASN A 5 5.83 8.85 10.43
C ASN A 5 5.61 10.29 9.92
N GLN A 6 4.98 10.44 8.75
CA GLN A 6 4.62 11.75 8.19
C GLN A 6 5.79 12.74 8.11
N GLY A 7 6.94 12.26 7.64
CA GLY A 7 8.12 13.07 7.38
C GLY A 7 9.15 13.09 8.51
N THR A 8 9.00 12.26 9.55
CA THR A 8 9.94 12.15 10.66
C THR A 8 10.64 10.79 10.67
N TYR A 9 11.94 10.76 10.90
CA TYR A 9 12.73 9.55 11.06
C TYR A 9 13.91 9.79 12.01
N GLY A 10 14.18 8.82 12.90
CA GLY A 10 15.29 8.93 13.86
C GLY A 10 15.19 10.13 14.83
N GLY A 11 13.98 10.62 15.11
CA GLY A 11 13.75 11.80 15.95
C GLY A 11 13.86 13.13 15.20
N GLU A 12 14.26 13.15 13.93
CA GLU A 12 14.41 14.35 13.12
C GLU A 12 13.31 14.47 12.06
N ARG A 13 12.92 15.71 11.76
CA ARG A 13 11.94 16.02 10.73
C ARG A 13 12.64 16.36 9.40
N TYR A 14 12.42 15.53 8.40
CA TYR A 14 12.94 15.70 7.03
C TYR A 14 11.93 16.34 6.08
N LEU A 15 10.64 16.11 6.29
CA LEU A 15 9.55 16.69 5.51
C LEU A 15 8.53 17.32 6.44
N SER A 16 7.96 18.45 6.05
CA SER A 16 6.82 19.00 6.77
C SER A 16 5.61 18.06 6.71
N LEU A 17 4.72 18.17 7.68
CA LEU A 17 3.46 17.42 7.68
C LEU A 17 2.62 17.72 6.42
N GLU A 18 2.59 19.00 6.02
CA GLU A 18 1.91 19.46 4.83
C GLU A 18 2.48 18.82 3.56
N THR A 19 3.81 18.82 3.42
CA THR A 19 4.47 18.16 2.29
C THR A 19 4.17 16.67 2.26
N SER A 20 4.26 15.98 3.39
CA SER A 20 3.93 14.54 3.48
C SER A 20 2.50 14.25 3.03
N ARG A 21 1.53 15.05 3.45
CA ARG A 21 0.13 14.95 3.04
C ARG A 21 -0.06 15.25 1.56
N LEU A 22 0.63 16.25 1.02
CA LEU A 22 0.58 16.62 -0.38
C LEU A 22 0.95 15.45 -1.30
N PHE A 23 1.93 14.64 -0.91
CA PHE A 23 2.38 13.48 -1.67
C PHE A 23 1.48 12.25 -1.52
N THR A 24 0.88 12.05 -0.36
CA THR A 24 0.17 10.82 0.00
C THR A 24 -1.34 10.89 -0.16
N GLN A 25 -1.94 12.09 -0.18
CA GLN A 25 -3.38 12.28 -0.37
C GLN A 25 -3.77 12.37 -1.83
N SER A 26 -4.98 11.90 -2.15
CA SER A 26 -5.58 12.08 -3.47
C SER A 26 -5.74 13.56 -3.81
N LYS A 27 -5.45 13.95 -5.05
CA LYS A 27 -5.48 15.35 -5.52
C LYS A 27 -6.81 15.79 -6.08
N SER A 28 -7.65 14.85 -6.49
CA SER A 28 -8.96 15.17 -7.02
C SER A 28 -9.92 13.98 -6.88
N PRO A 29 -11.24 14.21 -6.93
CA PRO A 29 -12.23 13.13 -6.91
C PRO A 29 -12.07 12.11 -8.06
N THR A 30 -11.49 12.54 -9.17
CA THR A 30 -11.31 11.70 -10.37
C THR A 30 -9.95 11.00 -10.43
N CYS A 31 -9.01 11.38 -9.55
CA CYS A 31 -7.67 10.78 -9.50
C CYS A 31 -7.37 10.25 -8.09
N ARG A 32 -7.27 8.94 -7.95
CA ARG A 32 -6.94 8.31 -6.66
C ARG A 32 -5.50 8.60 -6.19
N ARG A 33 -4.60 8.97 -7.10
CA ARG A 33 -3.18 9.16 -6.81
C ARG A 33 -2.88 10.47 -6.11
N GLY A 34 -1.91 10.44 -5.20
CA GLY A 34 -1.19 11.61 -4.73
C GLY A 34 -0.07 12.00 -5.70
N LEU A 35 0.89 12.80 -5.22
CA LEU A 35 2.09 13.13 -5.99
C LEU A 35 3.14 12.00 -5.80
N GLY A 36 3.12 10.98 -6.64
CA GLY A 36 4.05 9.86 -6.59
C GLY A 36 3.56 8.61 -5.87
N PHE A 37 2.51 8.68 -5.07
CA PHE A 37 1.90 7.52 -4.41
C PHE A 37 0.58 7.15 -5.08
N ASP A 38 0.34 5.84 -5.20
CA ASP A 38 -0.94 5.27 -5.56
C ASP A 38 -1.77 4.96 -4.31
N LYS A 39 -3.07 4.76 -4.47
CA LYS A 39 -4.01 4.52 -3.36
C LYS A 39 -5.00 3.41 -3.71
N PRO A 40 -5.67 2.80 -2.71
CA PRO A 40 -6.75 1.84 -2.96
C PRO A 40 -7.91 2.47 -3.76
N VAL A 41 -8.63 1.64 -4.49
CA VAL A 41 -9.93 1.99 -5.08
C VAL A 41 -11.01 1.43 -4.16
N ILE A 42 -11.60 2.30 -3.36
CA ILE A 42 -12.64 1.89 -2.41
C ILE A 42 -13.92 1.53 -3.17
N GLY A 43 -14.54 0.41 -2.77
CA GLY A 43 -15.76 -0.09 -3.41
C GLY A 43 -15.55 -0.87 -4.72
N ASN A 44 -14.32 -0.91 -5.25
CA ASN A 44 -13.99 -1.72 -6.42
C ASN A 44 -12.65 -2.45 -6.27
N PRO A 45 -12.63 -3.59 -5.54
CA PRO A 45 -11.40 -4.33 -5.29
C PRO A 45 -10.68 -4.81 -6.56
N LYS A 46 -11.43 -5.10 -7.63
CA LYS A 46 -10.84 -5.56 -8.91
C LYS A 46 -10.03 -4.47 -9.62
N ALA A 47 -10.38 -3.21 -9.43
CA ALA A 47 -9.65 -2.07 -9.99
C ALA A 47 -8.57 -1.55 -9.04
N SER A 48 -8.55 -2.03 -7.78
CA SER A 48 -7.61 -1.59 -6.76
C SER A 48 -6.26 -2.27 -6.92
N PRO A 49 -5.14 -1.52 -6.81
CA PRO A 49 -3.80 -2.12 -6.73
C PRO A 49 -3.50 -2.72 -5.35
N CYS A 50 -4.37 -2.47 -4.36
CA CYS A 50 -4.29 -2.95 -2.99
C CYS A 50 -5.27 -4.11 -2.74
N GLY A 51 -5.10 -4.81 -1.63
CA GLY A 51 -6.07 -5.76 -1.11
C GLY A 51 -7.44 -5.12 -0.86
N ALA A 52 -8.48 -5.93 -0.86
CA ALA A 52 -9.87 -5.48 -0.67
C ALA A 52 -10.12 -4.91 0.74
N LEU A 53 -9.32 -5.31 1.72
CA LEU A 53 -9.41 -4.87 3.12
C LEU A 53 -8.55 -3.63 3.42
N ALA A 54 -7.80 -3.12 2.43
CA ALA A 54 -6.97 -1.95 2.62
C ALA A 54 -7.83 -0.69 2.84
N PRO A 55 -7.67 0.05 3.95
CA PRO A 55 -8.43 1.27 4.19
C PRO A 55 -8.02 2.41 3.25
N ALA A 56 -8.88 3.41 3.12
CA ALA A 56 -8.67 4.57 2.23
C ALA A 56 -7.42 5.40 2.57
N SER A 57 -6.94 5.31 3.80
CA SER A 57 -5.72 5.97 4.29
C SER A 57 -4.44 5.41 3.68
N VAL A 58 -4.46 4.15 3.19
CA VAL A 58 -3.30 3.46 2.61
C VAL A 58 -2.77 4.20 1.38
N TYR A 59 -1.46 4.23 1.26
CA TYR A 59 -0.75 4.73 0.08
C TYR A 59 0.54 3.93 -0.15
N GLY A 60 0.97 3.87 -1.38
CA GLY A 60 2.15 3.09 -1.79
C GLY A 60 2.31 3.05 -3.29
N HIS A 61 2.92 2.01 -3.81
CA HIS A 61 3.06 1.82 -5.26
C HIS A 61 3.35 0.37 -5.62
N THR A 62 3.06 0.02 -6.86
CA THR A 62 3.46 -1.26 -7.46
C THR A 62 4.59 -1.04 -8.45
N GLY A 63 5.50 -2.02 -8.57
CA GLY A 63 6.59 -2.01 -9.52
C GLY A 63 6.36 -2.98 -10.69
N PHE A 64 6.96 -2.67 -11.85
CA PHE A 64 6.86 -3.47 -13.07
C PHE A 64 7.36 -4.91 -12.87
N THR A 65 8.41 -5.11 -12.10
CA THR A 65 8.98 -6.42 -11.77
C THR A 65 8.13 -7.24 -10.80
N GLY A 66 6.98 -6.70 -10.38
CA GLY A 66 6.05 -7.37 -9.48
C GLY A 66 6.20 -6.97 -8.00
N THR A 67 7.16 -6.13 -7.67
CA THR A 67 7.31 -5.57 -6.33
C THR A 67 6.11 -4.69 -5.95
N CYS A 68 5.86 -4.52 -4.69
CA CYS A 68 5.01 -3.45 -4.17
C CYS A 68 5.42 -3.06 -2.75
N PHE A 69 5.02 -1.85 -2.36
CA PHE A 69 4.98 -1.46 -0.97
C PHE A 69 3.69 -0.68 -0.69
N TRP A 70 3.13 -0.88 0.49
CA TRP A 70 1.95 -0.17 0.96
C TRP A 70 2.15 0.25 2.40
N ILE A 71 1.81 1.49 2.71
CA ILE A 71 1.91 2.10 4.02
C ILE A 71 0.50 2.35 4.52
N ASP A 72 0.18 1.83 5.68
CA ASP A 72 -1.09 2.01 6.36
C ASP A 72 -0.85 2.77 7.68
N PRO A 73 -1.14 4.06 7.71
CA PRO A 73 -0.96 4.86 8.91
C PRO A 73 -1.93 4.49 10.03
N ASP A 74 -3.12 3.98 9.73
CA ASP A 74 -4.14 3.64 10.72
C ASP A 74 -3.72 2.41 11.54
N ASN A 75 -3.14 1.42 10.88
CA ASN A 75 -2.64 0.19 11.50
C ASN A 75 -1.15 0.21 11.80
N GLN A 76 -0.44 1.31 11.57
CA GLN A 76 1.01 1.43 11.72
C GLN A 76 1.77 0.31 10.97
N LEU A 77 1.28 -0.04 9.78
CA LEU A 77 1.74 -1.15 8.98
C LEU A 77 2.52 -0.68 7.75
N ILE A 78 3.64 -1.34 7.48
CA ILE A 78 4.34 -1.25 6.20
C ILE A 78 4.36 -2.66 5.60
N TYR A 79 3.69 -2.84 4.47
CA TYR A 79 3.71 -4.07 3.69
C TYR A 79 4.65 -3.91 2.50
N ILE A 80 5.68 -4.74 2.43
CA ILE A 80 6.66 -4.77 1.32
C ILE A 80 6.66 -6.18 0.73
N PHE A 81 6.48 -6.27 -0.59
CA PHE A 81 6.57 -7.49 -1.35
C PHE A 81 7.63 -7.36 -2.43
N LEU A 82 8.65 -8.21 -2.37
CA LEU A 82 9.75 -8.22 -3.33
C LEU A 82 9.65 -9.44 -4.24
N SER A 83 9.72 -9.22 -5.53
CA SER A 83 9.69 -10.28 -6.54
C SER A 83 10.35 -9.85 -7.83
N ASN A 84 10.62 -10.82 -8.70
CA ASN A 84 11.08 -10.59 -10.06
C ASN A 84 10.26 -11.45 -11.03
N ARG A 85 9.00 -11.06 -11.27
CA ARG A 85 8.08 -11.80 -12.15
C ARG A 85 8.55 -11.87 -13.59
N VAL A 86 9.41 -10.94 -14.01
CA VAL A 86 9.89 -10.84 -15.39
C VAL A 86 11.05 -11.77 -15.71
N ASN A 87 11.58 -12.48 -14.71
CA ASN A 87 12.58 -13.51 -14.92
C ASN A 87 11.90 -14.90 -14.91
N PRO A 88 12.15 -15.78 -15.89
CA PRO A 88 12.97 -15.58 -17.11
C PRO A 88 12.24 -14.88 -18.25
N SER A 89 10.97 -14.52 -18.13
CA SER A 89 10.19 -13.93 -19.21
C SER A 89 9.22 -12.86 -18.75
N ARG A 90 9.14 -11.76 -19.49
CA ARG A 90 8.12 -10.69 -19.30
C ARG A 90 6.69 -11.18 -19.51
N ALA A 91 6.50 -12.26 -20.26
CA ALA A 91 5.19 -12.87 -20.52
C ALA A 91 4.59 -13.56 -19.28
N ASN A 92 5.37 -13.74 -18.21
CA ASN A 92 4.86 -14.32 -16.97
C ASN A 92 3.89 -13.36 -16.26
N ASN A 93 2.60 -13.68 -16.33
CA ASN A 93 1.52 -12.90 -15.70
C ASN A 93 0.98 -13.52 -14.41
N LYS A 94 1.53 -14.63 -13.93
CA LYS A 94 0.99 -15.37 -12.78
C LYS A 94 0.81 -14.52 -11.52
N LEU A 95 1.74 -13.61 -11.27
CA LEU A 95 1.66 -12.73 -10.11
C LEU A 95 0.40 -11.85 -10.13
N GLY A 96 0.05 -11.31 -11.30
CA GLY A 96 -1.16 -10.49 -11.48
C GLY A 96 -2.43 -11.33 -11.60
N SER A 97 -2.43 -12.37 -12.47
CA SER A 97 -3.62 -13.18 -12.73
C SER A 97 -4.11 -13.98 -11.52
N LEU A 98 -3.24 -14.24 -10.55
CA LEU A 98 -3.57 -14.93 -9.29
C LEU A 98 -3.74 -13.96 -8.11
N ASP A 99 -3.68 -12.66 -8.35
CA ASP A 99 -3.83 -11.60 -7.32
C ASP A 99 -2.94 -11.80 -6.08
N ILE A 100 -1.71 -12.30 -6.28
CA ILE A 100 -0.85 -12.74 -5.18
C ILE A 100 -0.60 -11.62 -4.18
N ARG A 101 -0.24 -10.41 -4.64
CA ARG A 101 0.10 -9.28 -3.77
C ARG A 101 -1.07 -8.81 -2.92
N THR A 102 -2.24 -8.67 -3.54
CA THR A 102 -3.47 -8.22 -2.88
C THR A 102 -4.00 -9.27 -1.91
N ARG A 103 -3.93 -10.56 -2.27
CA ARG A 103 -4.32 -11.66 -1.37
C ARG A 103 -3.43 -11.77 -0.14
N ILE A 104 -2.12 -11.55 -0.29
CA ILE A 104 -1.19 -11.51 0.86
C ILE A 104 -1.55 -10.33 1.76
N GLN A 105 -1.79 -9.15 1.19
CA GLN A 105 -2.19 -7.97 1.95
C GLN A 105 -3.49 -8.21 2.74
N ASP A 106 -4.50 -8.80 2.12
CA ASP A 106 -5.76 -9.16 2.80
C ASP A 106 -5.54 -10.19 3.92
N ALA A 107 -4.63 -11.14 3.74
CA ALA A 107 -4.29 -12.09 4.80
C ALA A 107 -3.64 -11.41 6.01
N ILE A 108 -2.81 -10.38 5.78
CA ILE A 108 -2.23 -9.56 6.85
C ILE A 108 -3.34 -8.83 7.62
N TYR A 109 -4.26 -8.16 6.93
CA TYR A 109 -5.38 -7.46 7.59
C TYR A 109 -6.25 -8.40 8.41
N LYS A 110 -6.60 -9.57 7.89
CA LYS A 110 -7.33 -10.60 8.64
C LYS A 110 -6.60 -11.06 9.90
N ALA A 111 -5.27 -11.09 9.87
CA ALA A 111 -4.48 -11.46 11.04
C ALA A 111 -4.47 -10.35 12.11
N ILE A 112 -4.42 -9.08 11.69
CA ILE A 112 -4.51 -7.92 12.58
C ILE A 112 -5.87 -7.90 13.29
N ASP A 113 -6.97 -8.04 12.54
CA ASP A 113 -8.34 -8.04 13.09
C ASP A 113 -8.55 -9.14 14.12
N ARG A 114 -8.03 -10.35 13.85
CA ARG A 114 -8.12 -11.47 14.81
C ARG A 114 -7.38 -11.21 16.11
N LYS A 115 -6.26 -10.49 16.05
CA LYS A 115 -5.51 -10.11 17.25
C LYS A 115 -6.29 -9.11 18.08
N SER A 116 -6.83 -8.07 17.46
CA SER A 116 -7.64 -7.06 18.13
C SER A 116 -8.87 -7.64 18.85
N GLN A 117 -9.49 -8.69 18.28
CA GLN A 117 -10.62 -9.39 18.90
C GLN A 117 -10.22 -10.28 20.10
N LYS A 118 -8.96 -10.74 20.18
CA LYS A 118 -8.49 -11.56 21.31
C LYS A 118 -8.02 -10.71 22.50
N ASP A 119 -7.59 -9.49 22.22
CA ASP A 119 -7.07 -8.56 23.23
C ASP A 119 -8.18 -7.66 23.80
N SER A 120 -9.42 -7.84 23.32
CA SER A 120 -10.65 -7.18 23.81
C SER A 120 -11.44 -8.09 24.73
#